data_d8028d23c3dcc22af7f37d76277001e0
#
_entry.id   d8028d23c3dcc22af7f37d76277001e0
#
_cell.length_a   1.000
_cell.length_b   1.000
_cell.length_c   1.000
_cell.angle_alpha   90.00
_cell.angle_beta   90.00
_cell.angle_gamma   90.00
#
_symmetry.space_group_name_H-M   'P 1'
#
loop_
_entity.id
_entity.type
_entity.pdbx_description
1 polymer ?
#
loop_
_entity_poly.entity_id
_entity_poly.type
_entity_poly.pdbx_seq_one_letter_code
_entity_poly.pdbx_strand_id
1 'polypeptide(L)'
;MKEHLFQAVEAQRTTLTAMADSIFDDPELGFQEFHAQKKLTDYLTQSGFQVETGTGGVETAFRAEFRNGQGGPRIGLLCEYDALEDLGHACGHHMQGPAI
;
A
#
# COMPACT_ATOMS: atom_id res chain seq x y z
N MET A 1 -24.48 4.37 -4.49
CA MET A 1 -23.31 3.72 -3.86
C MET A 1 -22.08 3.74 -4.74
N LYS A 2 -22.18 3.32 -5.99
CA LYS A 2 -21.07 3.30 -6.97
C LYS A 2 -20.43 4.68 -7.14
N GLU A 3 -21.27 5.73 -7.26
CA GLU A 3 -20.81 7.10 -7.42
C GLU A 3 -20.04 7.60 -6.20
N HIS A 4 -20.46 7.24 -4.98
CA HIS A 4 -19.75 7.56 -3.76
C HIS A 4 -18.36 6.94 -3.72
N LEU A 5 -18.24 5.69 -4.18
CA LEU A 5 -16.94 5.01 -4.24
C LEU A 5 -16.03 5.68 -5.26
N PHE A 6 -16.55 6.01 -6.44
CA PHE A 6 -15.77 6.70 -7.47
C PHE A 6 -15.33 8.09 -7.00
N GLN A 7 -16.19 8.83 -6.33
CA GLN A 7 -15.86 10.14 -5.78
C GLN A 7 -14.79 10.03 -4.69
N ALA A 8 -14.87 9.03 -3.82
CA ALA A 8 -13.88 8.80 -2.78
C ALA A 8 -12.50 8.49 -3.38
N VAL A 9 -12.45 7.65 -4.40
CA VAL A 9 -11.21 7.33 -5.13
C VAL A 9 -10.66 8.57 -5.83
N GLU A 10 -11.53 9.32 -6.52
CA GLU A 10 -11.12 10.56 -7.21
C GLU A 10 -10.55 11.59 -6.26
N ALA A 11 -11.12 11.73 -5.07
CA ALA A 11 -10.62 12.66 -4.06
C ALA A 11 -9.20 12.33 -3.61
N GLN A 12 -8.78 11.09 -3.75
CA GLN A 12 -7.43 10.61 -3.40
C GLN A 12 -6.48 10.52 -4.59
N ARG A 13 -6.94 10.83 -5.80
CA ARG A 13 -6.16 10.65 -7.03
C ARG A 13 -4.76 11.25 -6.95
N THR A 14 -4.65 12.52 -6.59
CA THR A 14 -3.36 13.23 -6.52
C THR A 14 -2.43 12.58 -5.51
N THR A 15 -2.94 12.25 -4.33
CA THR A 15 -2.16 11.63 -3.25
C THR A 15 -1.68 10.24 -3.64
N LEU A 16 -2.56 9.41 -4.18
CA LEU A 16 -2.23 8.03 -4.55
C LEU A 16 -1.29 7.98 -5.75
N THR A 17 -1.49 8.85 -6.73
CA THR A 17 -0.60 8.95 -7.89
C THR A 17 0.80 9.40 -7.48
N ALA A 18 0.90 10.40 -6.62
CA ALA A 18 2.18 10.86 -6.09
C ALA A 18 2.90 9.76 -5.30
N MET A 19 2.15 8.97 -4.54
CA MET A 19 2.72 7.83 -3.81
C MET A 19 3.27 6.77 -4.76
N ALA A 20 2.50 6.40 -5.78
CA ALA A 20 2.94 5.43 -6.79
C ALA A 20 4.19 5.92 -7.52
N ASP A 21 4.22 7.17 -7.94
CA ASP A 21 5.38 7.76 -8.61
C ASP A 21 6.61 7.79 -7.70
N SER A 22 6.41 8.11 -6.43
CA SER A 22 7.49 8.14 -5.44
C SER A 22 8.10 6.75 -5.23
N ILE A 23 7.29 5.71 -5.20
CA ILE A 23 7.77 4.32 -5.09
C ILE A 23 8.47 3.91 -6.37
N PHE A 24 7.94 4.28 -7.53
CA PHE A 24 8.57 4.01 -8.82
C PHE A 24 9.96 4.63 -8.93
N ASP A 25 10.12 5.87 -8.47
CA ASP A 25 11.38 6.61 -8.55
C ASP A 25 12.43 6.13 -7.54
N ASP A 26 12.03 5.32 -6.57
CA ASP A 26 12.90 4.80 -5.51
C ASP A 26 12.73 3.27 -5.43
N PRO A 27 13.18 2.54 -6.47
CA PRO A 27 12.97 1.10 -6.52
C PRO A 27 13.78 0.38 -5.44
N GLU A 28 13.14 -0.51 -4.73
CA GLU A 28 13.74 -1.29 -3.65
C GLU A 28 13.49 -2.78 -3.91
N LEU A 29 14.54 -3.58 -3.76
CA LEU A 29 14.47 -5.03 -3.98
C LEU A 29 13.75 -5.74 -2.84
N GLY A 30 13.34 -6.97 -3.08
CA GLY A 30 12.68 -7.80 -2.08
C GLY A 30 13.47 -7.89 -0.78
N PHE A 31 12.79 -7.74 0.34
CA PHE A 31 13.32 -7.67 1.70
C PHE A 31 14.09 -6.38 2.02
N GLN A 32 14.13 -5.42 1.11
CA GLN A 32 14.80 -4.13 1.29
C GLN A 32 13.85 -2.94 1.04
N GLU A 33 12.55 -3.18 1.03
CA GLU A 33 11.52 -2.20 0.68
C GLU A 33 11.17 -1.29 1.87
N PHE A 34 12.15 -0.68 2.51
CA PHE A 34 11.95 0.13 3.72
C PHE A 34 11.22 1.44 3.44
N HIS A 35 11.54 2.11 2.34
CA HIS A 35 10.90 3.38 2.00
C HIS A 35 9.47 3.17 1.50
N ALA A 36 9.25 2.16 0.67
CA ALA A 36 7.91 1.81 0.21
C ALA A 36 7.01 1.41 1.37
N GLN A 37 7.50 0.57 2.27
CA GLN A 37 6.79 0.20 3.50
C GLN A 37 6.39 1.45 4.29
N LYS A 38 7.33 2.36 4.50
CA LYS A 38 7.05 3.58 5.27
C LYS A 38 5.98 4.43 4.62
N LYS A 39 6.05 4.65 3.31
CA LYS A 39 5.07 5.46 2.58
C LYS A 39 3.66 4.87 2.70
N LEU A 40 3.53 3.57 2.48
CA LEU A 40 2.25 2.88 2.55
C LEU A 40 1.71 2.84 3.99
N THR A 41 2.55 2.51 4.96
CA THR A 41 2.12 2.43 6.36
C THR A 41 1.76 3.80 6.94
N ASP A 42 2.50 4.85 6.58
CA ASP A 42 2.17 6.21 7.01
C ASP A 42 0.80 6.64 6.48
N TYR A 43 0.53 6.38 5.21
CA TYR A 43 -0.75 6.71 4.60
C TYR A 43 -1.91 5.95 5.28
N LEU A 44 -1.73 4.64 5.50
CA LEU A 44 -2.75 3.81 6.14
C LEU A 44 -2.99 4.24 7.59
N THR A 45 -1.93 4.56 8.33
CA THR A 45 -2.05 5.05 9.70
C THR A 45 -2.83 6.36 9.75
N GLN A 46 -2.51 7.29 8.86
CA GLN A 46 -3.22 8.56 8.77
C GLN A 46 -4.69 8.38 8.38
N SER A 47 -4.99 7.31 7.67
CA SER A 47 -6.35 6.97 7.23
C SER A 47 -7.15 6.17 8.26
N GLY A 48 -6.59 5.91 9.44
CA GLY A 48 -7.29 5.27 10.55
C GLY A 48 -7.09 3.77 10.66
N PHE A 49 -6.16 3.19 9.90
CA PHE A 49 -5.83 1.78 10.01
C PHE A 49 -4.90 1.53 11.20
N GLN A 50 -5.02 0.34 11.79
CA GLN A 50 -4.05 -0.17 12.74
C GLN A 50 -2.98 -0.93 11.95
N VAL A 51 -1.72 -0.49 12.07
CA VAL A 51 -0.63 -1.00 11.26
C VAL A 51 0.40 -1.72 12.13
N GLU A 52 0.80 -2.90 11.69
CA GLU A 52 1.87 -3.72 12.28
C GLU A 52 2.94 -3.92 11.23
N THR A 53 4.19 -3.61 11.56
CA THR A 53 5.35 -3.85 10.68
C THR A 53 6.11 -5.08 11.13
N GLY A 54 6.90 -5.67 10.23
CA GLY A 54 7.68 -6.87 10.54
C GLY A 54 6.83 -8.14 10.65
N THR A 55 5.69 -8.15 10.00
CA THR A 55 4.72 -9.25 10.05
C THR A 55 5.37 -10.54 9.54
N GLY A 56 5.13 -11.63 10.27
CA GLY A 56 5.66 -12.94 9.91
C GLY A 56 7.18 -13.04 9.97
N GLY A 57 7.85 -12.13 10.67
CA GLY A 57 9.31 -12.11 10.77
C GLY A 57 10.01 -11.49 9.57
N VAL A 58 9.26 -10.90 8.64
CA VAL A 58 9.82 -10.17 7.48
C VAL A 58 9.82 -8.68 7.80
N GLU A 59 11.00 -8.11 7.97
CA GLU A 59 11.16 -6.74 8.47
C GLU A 59 10.44 -5.70 7.62
N THR A 60 10.45 -5.86 6.30
CA THR A 60 9.82 -4.92 5.36
C THR A 60 8.35 -5.24 5.06
N ALA A 61 7.79 -6.29 5.64
CA ALA A 61 6.38 -6.59 5.51
C ALA A 61 5.55 -5.80 6.51
N PHE A 62 4.27 -5.62 6.20
CA PHE A 62 3.34 -5.03 7.15
C PHE A 62 1.95 -5.63 6.97
N ARG A 63 1.15 -5.44 8.00
CA ARG A 63 -0.27 -5.76 8.01
C ARG A 63 -1.03 -4.54 8.52
N ALA A 64 -2.07 -4.16 7.82
CA ALA A 64 -2.95 -3.07 8.23
C ALA A 64 -4.36 -3.60 8.36
N GLU A 65 -5.06 -3.18 9.41
CA GLU A 65 -6.42 -3.64 9.69
C GLU A 65 -7.33 -2.44 9.94
N PHE A 66 -8.50 -2.48 9.33
CA PHE A 66 -9.55 -1.50 9.56
C PHE A 66 -10.85 -2.23 9.90
N ARG A 67 -11.49 -1.81 10.99
CA ARG A 67 -12.80 -2.36 11.40
C ARG A 67 -13.87 -1.33 11.17
N ASN A 68 -14.92 -1.74 10.49
CA ASN A 68 -16.10 -0.92 10.27
C ASN A 68 -17.35 -1.67 10.75
N GLY A 69 -17.95 -1.20 11.83
CA GLY A 69 -19.10 -1.84 12.44
C GLY A 69 -18.75 -3.11 13.20
N GLN A 70 -19.75 -3.98 13.39
CA GLN A 70 -19.63 -5.24 14.12
C GLN A 70 -20.19 -6.39 13.29
N GLY A 71 -19.54 -7.55 13.38
CA GLY A 71 -19.91 -8.73 12.63
C GLY A 71 -19.47 -8.66 11.17
N GLY A 72 -19.96 -9.61 10.37
CA GLY A 72 -19.59 -9.72 8.98
C GLY A 72 -18.25 -10.42 8.74
N PRO A 73 -17.89 -10.66 7.48
CA PRO A 73 -16.67 -11.36 7.13
C PRO A 73 -15.45 -10.46 7.27
N ARG A 74 -14.28 -11.10 7.41
CA ARG A 74 -12.99 -10.44 7.31
C ARG A 74 -12.50 -10.59 5.87
N ILE A 75 -12.21 -9.48 5.22
CA ILE A 75 -11.72 -9.45 3.83
C ILE A 75 -10.24 -9.09 3.85
N GLY A 76 -9.42 -9.91 3.19
CA GLY A 76 -7.99 -9.67 3.06
C GLY A 76 -7.63 -9.27 1.65
N LEU A 77 -6.75 -8.27 1.55
CA LEU A 77 -6.17 -7.81 0.30
C LEU A 77 -4.65 -7.96 0.38
N LEU A 78 -4.05 -8.45 -0.67
CA LEU A 78 -2.60 -8.67 -0.74
C LEU A 78 -2.00 -7.71 -1.76
N CYS A 79 -0.86 -7.13 -1.43
CA CYS A 79 -0.10 -6.35 -2.40
C CYS A 79 1.39 -6.53 -2.19
N GLU A 80 2.14 -6.33 -3.27
CA GLU A 80 3.58 -6.39 -3.30
C GLU A 80 4.11 -5.01 -3.69
N TYR A 81 5.35 -4.69 -3.29
CA TYR A 81 5.95 -3.39 -3.61
C TYR A 81 7.45 -3.47 -3.86
N ASP A 82 7.97 -4.67 -4.09
CA ASP A 82 9.37 -4.87 -4.48
C ASP A 82 9.60 -4.53 -5.95
N ALA A 83 10.81 -4.11 -6.26
CA ALA A 83 11.28 -3.85 -7.62
C ALA A 83 12.17 -5.00 -8.12
N LEU A 84 12.38 -5.03 -9.42
CA LEU A 84 13.28 -5.98 -10.05
C LEU A 84 14.71 -5.47 -10.05
N GLU A 85 15.67 -6.37 -9.87
CA GLU A 85 17.09 -6.04 -9.95
C GLU A 85 17.43 -5.51 -11.35
N ASP A 86 18.15 -4.38 -11.41
CA ASP A 86 18.58 -3.69 -12.63
C ASP A 86 17.44 -3.16 -13.54
N LEU A 87 16.18 -3.47 -13.24
CA LEU A 87 15.03 -3.05 -14.06
C LEU A 87 14.07 -2.10 -13.36
N GLY A 88 14.18 -1.94 -12.04
CA GLY A 88 13.26 -1.12 -11.28
C GLY A 88 11.85 -1.71 -11.27
N HIS A 89 10.83 -0.85 -11.25
CA HIS A 89 9.43 -1.27 -11.19
C HIS A 89 8.85 -1.66 -12.55
N ALA A 90 9.54 -2.55 -13.27
CA ALA A 90 9.06 -3.04 -14.55
C ALA A 90 7.85 -3.98 -14.43
N CYS A 91 7.61 -4.58 -13.26
CA CYS A 91 6.43 -5.40 -12.99
C CYS A 91 5.20 -4.60 -12.57
N GLY A 92 5.34 -3.30 -12.27
CA GLY A 92 4.22 -2.47 -11.86
C GLY A 92 3.83 -2.57 -10.39
N HIS A 93 4.66 -3.15 -9.54
CA HIS A 93 4.35 -3.30 -8.11
C HIS A 93 4.21 -1.95 -7.39
N HIS A 94 4.81 -0.88 -7.91
CA HIS A 94 4.66 0.48 -7.37
C HIS A 94 3.20 0.96 -7.36
N MET A 95 2.35 0.37 -8.20
CA MET A 95 0.94 0.73 -8.30
C MET A 95 0.03 -0.10 -7.39
N GLN A 96 0.47 -1.28 -6.94
CA GLN A 96 -0.41 -2.20 -6.20
C GLN A 96 -0.90 -1.62 -4.87
N GLY A 97 0.01 -1.13 -4.04
CA GLY A 97 -0.35 -0.52 -2.77
C GLY A 97 -1.31 0.66 -2.95
N PRO A 98 -0.96 1.67 -3.77
CA PRO A 98 -1.85 2.80 -4.02
C PRO A 98 -3.20 2.42 -4.66
N ALA A 99 -3.27 1.31 -5.42
CA ALA A 99 -4.51 0.88 -6.07
C ALA A 99 -5.47 0.16 -5.13
N ILE A 100 -4.96 -0.55 -4.13
CA ILE A 100 -5.76 -1.34 -3.19
C ILE A 100 -6.29 -0.49 -2.04
#